data_ba4e96c7f72a31ebc1446a92fc6e8e84
#
_entry.id   ba4e96c7f72a31ebc1446a92fc6e8e84
#
_cell.length_a   1.000
_cell.length_b   1.000
_cell.length_c   1.000
_cell.angle_alpha   90.00
_cell.angle_beta   90.00
_cell.angle_gamma   90.00
#
_symmetry.space_group_name_H-M   'P 1'
#
loop_
_entity.id
_entity.type
_entity.pdbx_description
1 polymer ?
#
loop_
_entity_poly.entity_id
_entity_poly.type
_entity_poly.pdbx_seq_one_letter_code
_entity_poly.pdbx_strand_id
1 'polypeptide(L)'
;MDSTRVNFRLPEELIQKADVAAEVSKKNRTEIVKEALQEHLGDIEDDEKFKEGVVELYLDDQIGFEVLKEFVKRQDAESVRASKTILDQGEDLADDLAEL
;
A
#
# COMPACT_ATOMS: atom_id res chain seq x y z
N MET A 1 4.54 -19.36 6.50
CA MET A 1 3.90 -18.08 6.23
C MET A 1 4.38 -17.02 7.20
N ASP A 2 4.83 -15.93 6.64
CA ASP A 2 5.54 -14.94 7.45
C ASP A 2 4.58 -13.90 7.98
N SER A 3 4.21 -14.03 9.24
CA SER A 3 3.45 -13.01 9.94
C SER A 3 4.41 -12.12 10.70
N THR A 4 4.35 -10.84 10.43
CA THR A 4 5.15 -9.86 11.15
C THR A 4 4.35 -9.37 12.35
N ARG A 5 4.96 -9.40 13.51
CA ARG A 5 4.32 -8.91 14.72
C ARG A 5 4.36 -7.39 14.73
N VAL A 6 3.19 -6.77 14.83
CA VAL A 6 3.07 -5.32 14.95
C VAL A 6 2.25 -4.97 16.17
N ASN A 7 2.57 -3.83 16.78
CA ASN A 7 1.85 -3.31 17.93
C ASN A 7 1.24 -1.97 17.59
N PHE A 8 -0.06 -1.84 17.85
CA PHE A 8 -0.78 -0.59 17.64
C PHE A 8 -1.34 -0.08 18.94
N ARG A 9 -1.39 1.24 19.08
CA ARG A 9 -2.13 1.87 20.15
C ARG A 9 -3.52 2.22 19.62
N LEU A 10 -4.53 1.62 20.21
CA LEU A 10 -5.92 1.87 19.84
C LEU A 10 -6.66 2.43 21.04
N PRO A 11 -7.68 3.27 20.83
CA PRO A 11 -8.55 3.72 21.91
C PRO A 11 -9.15 2.52 22.64
N GLU A 12 -9.22 2.60 23.95
CA GLU A 12 -9.74 1.51 24.76
C GLU A 12 -11.16 1.11 24.35
N GLU A 13 -11.97 2.08 23.99
CA GLU A 13 -13.33 1.87 23.52
C GLU A 13 -13.36 0.99 22.26
N LEU A 14 -12.43 1.21 21.35
CA LEU A 14 -12.34 0.42 20.13
C LEU A 14 -11.88 -1.01 20.42
N ILE A 15 -10.95 -1.16 21.37
CA ILE A 15 -10.48 -2.48 21.81
C ILE A 15 -11.63 -3.26 22.42
N GLN A 16 -12.44 -2.63 23.26
CA GLN A 16 -13.60 -3.26 23.87
C GLN A 16 -14.61 -3.72 22.81
N LYS A 17 -14.86 -2.90 21.82
CA LYS A 17 -15.76 -3.26 20.74
C LYS A 17 -15.23 -4.46 19.93
N ALA A 18 -13.92 -4.47 19.67
CA ALA A 18 -13.28 -5.58 18.97
C ALA A 18 -13.39 -6.87 19.80
N ASP A 19 -13.22 -6.79 21.12
CA ASP A 19 -13.33 -7.95 22.01
C ASP A 19 -14.76 -8.51 22.01
N VAL A 20 -15.77 -7.64 22.05
CA VAL A 20 -17.17 -8.07 21.99
C VAL A 20 -17.47 -8.72 20.64
N ALA A 21 -17.02 -8.12 19.56
CA ALA A 21 -17.20 -8.67 18.21
C ALA A 21 -16.52 -10.05 18.09
N ALA A 22 -15.35 -10.19 18.66
CA ALA A 22 -14.63 -11.47 18.65
C ALA A 22 -15.40 -12.54 19.40
N GLU A 23 -15.93 -12.20 20.58
CA GLU A 23 -16.71 -13.12 21.40
C GLU A 23 -17.98 -13.59 20.67
N VAL A 24 -18.73 -12.66 20.10
CA VAL A 24 -19.96 -12.95 19.36
C VAL A 24 -19.69 -13.80 18.12
N SER A 25 -18.61 -13.50 17.40
CA SER A 25 -18.24 -14.20 16.17
C SER A 25 -17.44 -15.48 16.43
N LYS A 26 -17.11 -15.77 17.68
CA LYS A 26 -16.28 -16.90 18.06
C LYS A 26 -14.91 -16.89 17.39
N LYS A 27 -14.33 -15.69 17.34
CA LYS A 27 -13.00 -15.43 16.80
C LYS A 27 -12.16 -14.76 17.89
N ASN A 28 -10.87 -14.65 17.67
CA ASN A 28 -10.05 -13.87 18.57
C ASN A 28 -9.92 -12.43 18.06
N ARG A 29 -9.40 -11.55 18.92
CA ARG A 29 -9.23 -10.13 18.58
C ARG A 29 -8.38 -9.93 17.33
N THR A 30 -7.29 -10.71 17.22
CA THR A 30 -6.38 -10.63 16.08
C THR A 30 -7.10 -10.94 14.76
N GLU A 31 -7.97 -11.92 14.75
CA GLU A 31 -8.76 -12.28 13.58
C GLU A 31 -9.70 -11.16 13.18
N ILE A 32 -10.36 -10.53 14.15
CA ILE A 32 -11.27 -9.40 13.90
C ILE A 32 -10.50 -8.22 13.27
N VAL A 33 -9.35 -7.88 13.82
CA VAL A 33 -8.52 -6.78 13.30
C VAL A 33 -8.03 -7.12 11.90
N LYS A 34 -7.55 -8.34 11.70
CA LYS A 34 -7.07 -8.79 10.39
C LYS A 34 -8.14 -8.70 9.33
N GLU A 35 -9.35 -9.21 9.61
CA GLU A 35 -10.47 -9.17 8.68
C GLU A 35 -10.89 -7.75 8.37
N ALA A 36 -10.95 -6.90 9.39
CA ALA A 36 -11.31 -5.49 9.20
C ALA A 36 -10.31 -4.78 8.30
N LEU A 37 -9.02 -5.02 8.49
CA LEU A 37 -7.98 -4.43 7.66
C LEU A 37 -8.05 -4.94 6.22
N GLN A 38 -8.23 -6.24 6.04
CA GLN A 38 -8.33 -6.84 4.70
C GLN A 38 -9.52 -6.28 3.93
N GLU A 39 -10.66 -6.16 4.60
CA GLU A 39 -11.88 -5.64 4.00
C GLU A 39 -11.74 -4.16 3.64
N HIS A 40 -11.24 -3.37 4.58
CA HIS A 40 -11.07 -1.93 4.36
C HIS A 40 -10.04 -1.64 3.26
N LEU A 41 -8.91 -2.34 3.27
CA LEU A 41 -7.88 -2.16 2.25
C LEU A 41 -8.38 -2.61 0.89
N GLY A 42 -9.18 -3.69 0.84
CA GLY A 42 -9.79 -4.14 -0.40
C GLY A 42 -10.70 -3.08 -1.01
N ASP A 43 -11.49 -2.41 -0.18
CA ASP A 43 -12.38 -1.34 -0.63
C ASP A 43 -11.59 -0.14 -1.17
N ILE A 44 -10.51 0.23 -0.50
CA ILE A 44 -9.66 1.34 -0.91
C ILE A 44 -8.93 1.00 -2.21
N GLU A 45 -8.43 -0.22 -2.35
CA GLU A 45 -7.65 -0.65 -3.51
C GLU A 45 -8.43 -0.55 -4.82
N ASP A 46 -9.74 -0.61 -4.77
CA ASP A 46 -10.59 -0.48 -5.96
C ASP A 46 -10.76 0.97 -6.41
N ASP A 47 -10.38 1.93 -5.59
CA ASP A 47 -10.50 3.34 -5.92
C ASP A 47 -9.36 3.78 -6.86
N GLU A 48 -9.72 4.34 -8.01
CA GLU A 48 -8.75 4.79 -9.01
C GLU A 48 -7.84 5.89 -8.48
N LYS A 49 -8.36 6.80 -7.66
CA LYS A 49 -7.55 7.86 -7.05
C LYS A 49 -6.52 7.30 -6.08
N PHE A 50 -6.89 6.24 -5.36
CA PHE A 50 -5.96 5.56 -4.47
C PHE A 50 -4.82 4.93 -5.28
N LYS A 51 -5.15 4.25 -6.37
CA LYS A 51 -4.14 3.64 -7.26
C LYS A 51 -3.20 4.68 -7.84
N GLU A 52 -3.74 5.82 -8.25
CA GLU A 52 -2.93 6.93 -8.75
C GLU A 52 -1.95 7.42 -7.67
N GLY A 53 -2.44 7.53 -6.44
CA GLY A 53 -1.59 7.91 -5.30
C GLY A 53 -0.46 6.93 -5.06
N VAL A 54 -0.74 5.63 -5.16
CA VAL A 54 0.28 4.58 -5.00
C VAL A 54 1.34 4.69 -6.11
N VAL A 55 0.90 4.92 -7.34
CA VAL A 55 1.81 5.12 -8.48
C VAL A 55 2.71 6.33 -8.24
N GLU A 56 2.16 7.43 -7.75
CA GLU A 56 2.93 8.63 -7.43
C GLU A 56 3.99 8.35 -6.37
N LEU A 57 3.65 7.59 -5.34
CA LEU A 57 4.62 7.20 -4.31
C LEU A 57 5.79 6.43 -4.91
N TYR A 58 5.49 5.53 -5.84
CA TYR A 58 6.53 4.77 -6.52
C TYR A 58 7.40 5.68 -7.39
N LEU A 59 6.79 6.59 -8.14
CA LEU A 59 7.53 7.52 -9.01
C LEU A 59 8.42 8.46 -8.20
N ASP A 60 8.01 8.78 -6.97
CA ASP A 60 8.77 9.64 -6.05
C ASP A 60 9.76 8.85 -5.18
N ASP A 61 9.97 7.57 -5.46
CA ASP A 61 10.87 6.69 -4.71
C ASP A 61 10.48 6.49 -3.24
N GLN A 62 9.21 6.71 -2.91
CA GLN A 62 8.67 6.48 -1.56
C GLN A 62 8.41 5.00 -1.28
N ILE A 63 8.09 4.23 -2.32
CA ILE A 63 7.87 2.80 -2.24
C ILE A 63 8.60 2.11 -3.39
N GLY A 64 8.98 0.85 -3.18
CA GLY A 64 9.63 0.04 -4.20
C GLY A 64 8.63 -0.65 -5.12
N PHE A 65 9.16 -1.30 -6.15
CA PHE A 65 8.36 -2.00 -7.15
C PHE A 65 7.54 -3.15 -6.52
N GLU A 66 8.12 -3.85 -5.53
CA GLU A 66 7.41 -4.95 -4.87
C GLU A 66 6.15 -4.47 -4.15
N VAL A 67 6.22 -3.31 -3.52
CA VAL A 67 5.05 -2.72 -2.86
C VAL A 67 4.03 -2.25 -3.90
N LEU A 68 4.48 -1.64 -4.98
CA LEU A 68 3.61 -1.21 -6.07
C LEU A 68 2.77 -2.38 -6.60
N LYS A 69 3.39 -3.56 -6.77
CA LYS A 69 2.70 -4.75 -7.27
C LYS A 69 1.61 -5.28 -6.34
N GLU A 70 1.65 -4.90 -5.06
CA GLU A 70 0.60 -5.28 -4.11
C GLU A 70 -0.72 -4.55 -4.39
N PHE A 71 -0.65 -3.38 -5.02
CA PHE A 71 -1.82 -2.51 -5.19
C PHE A 71 -2.30 -2.41 -6.64
N VAL A 72 -1.45 -2.66 -7.60
CA VAL A 72 -1.81 -2.59 -9.02
C VAL A 72 -1.48 -3.91 -9.71
N LYS A 73 -2.16 -4.18 -10.81
CA LYS A 73 -1.92 -5.38 -11.60
C LYS A 73 -0.48 -5.37 -12.13
N ARG A 74 0.09 -6.56 -12.25
CA ARG A 74 1.46 -6.74 -12.72
C ARG A 74 1.74 -5.98 -14.02
N GLN A 75 0.82 -6.06 -14.97
CA GLN A 75 0.92 -5.38 -16.26
C GLN A 75 1.06 -3.87 -16.08
N ASP A 76 0.20 -3.30 -15.23
CA ASP A 76 0.21 -1.87 -14.94
C ASP A 76 1.47 -1.48 -14.18
N ALA A 77 1.89 -2.31 -13.24
CA ALA A 77 3.12 -2.05 -12.47
C ALA A 77 4.34 -2.01 -13.39
N GLU A 78 4.43 -2.93 -14.33
CA GLU A 78 5.54 -2.96 -15.29
C GLU A 78 5.54 -1.74 -16.23
N SER A 79 4.35 -1.31 -16.64
CA SER A 79 4.21 -0.09 -17.44
C SER A 79 4.67 1.13 -16.67
N VAL A 80 4.30 1.22 -15.41
CA VAL A 80 4.72 2.33 -14.55
C VAL A 80 6.24 2.30 -14.34
N ARG A 81 6.81 1.12 -14.13
CA ARG A 81 8.26 0.98 -13.98
C ARG A 81 9.00 1.45 -15.23
N ALA A 82 8.52 1.07 -16.41
CA ALA A 82 9.10 1.51 -17.66
C ALA A 82 9.02 3.03 -17.79
N SER A 83 7.89 3.63 -17.44
CA SER A 83 7.70 5.08 -17.44
C SER A 83 8.66 5.77 -16.49
N LYS A 84 8.85 5.21 -15.30
CA LYS A 84 9.78 5.76 -14.31
C LYS A 84 11.21 5.77 -14.84
N THR A 85 11.62 4.68 -15.50
CA THR A 85 12.95 4.58 -16.10
C THR A 85 13.15 5.68 -17.15
N ILE A 86 12.15 5.91 -17.98
CA ILE A 86 12.21 6.96 -19.00
C ILE A 86 12.31 8.34 -18.38
N LEU A 87 11.52 8.60 -17.33
CA LEU A 87 11.55 9.88 -16.61
C LEU A 87 12.91 10.13 -15.96
N ASP A 88 13.47 9.12 -15.31
CA ASP A 88 14.78 9.19 -14.67
C ASP A 88 15.88 9.47 -15.72
N GLN A 89 15.82 8.82 -16.85
CA GLN A 89 16.74 9.05 -17.97
C GLN A 89 16.59 10.47 -18.55
N GLY A 90 15.36 10.94 -18.61
CA GLY A 90 15.06 12.29 -19.07
C GLY A 90 15.68 13.35 -18.18
N GLU A 91 15.62 13.16 -16.87
CA GLU A 91 16.23 14.05 -15.90
C GLU A 91 17.75 14.08 -16.05
N ASP A 92 18.36 12.91 -16.18
CA ASP A 92 19.80 12.79 -16.37
C ASP A 92 20.25 13.50 -17.65
N LEU A 93 19.49 13.33 -18.72
CA LEU A 93 19.76 13.97 -20.01
C LEU A 93 19.62 15.49 -19.90
N ALA A 94 18.60 15.97 -19.20
CA ALA A 94 18.38 17.39 -19.00
C ALA A 94 19.52 18.02 -18.19
N ASP A 95 20.01 17.33 -17.15
CA ASP A 95 21.14 17.76 -16.35
C ASP A 95 22.42 17.84 -17.19
N ASP A 96 22.66 16.85 -18.04
CA ASP A 96 23.81 16.83 -18.94
C ASP A 96 23.76 18.01 -19.91
N LEU A 97 22.59 18.29 -20.45
CA LEU A 97 22.40 19.43 -21.36
C LEU A 97 22.58 20.77 -20.66
N ALA A 98 22.19 20.85 -19.38
CA ALA A 98 22.32 22.06 -18.59
C ALA A 98 23.79 22.39 -18.28
N GLU A 99 24.69 21.43 -18.31
CA GLU A 99 26.11 21.60 -18.07
C GLU A 99 26.89 22.05 -19.31
N LEU A 100 26.25 21.99 -20.46
CA LEU A 100 26.89 22.43 -21.71
C LEU A 100 26.84 23.93 -21.83
#